data_cd39ee5867ad88629bc3c77da52708db
#
_entry.id   cd39ee5867ad88629bc3c77da52708db
#
_cell.length_a   1.000
_cell.length_b   1.000
_cell.length_c   1.000
_cell.angle_alpha   90.00
_cell.angle_beta   90.00
_cell.angle_gamma   90.00
#
_symmetry.space_group_name_H-M   'P 1'
#
loop_
_entity.id
_entity.type
_entity.pdbx_description
1 polymer ?
#
loop_
_entity_poly.entity_id
_entity_poly.type
_entity_poly.pdbx_seq_one_letter_code
_entity_poly.pdbx_strand_id
1 'polypeptide(L)'
;MIWMMLLAVQTVPANYDAVAVAPGSHHILMEDERVRVLRVEIAPGATEPVHDHRWPSIMYFEQPQPITYVVYKLVDGKPVETRRIDAPPINVGQTVRAEPEGLHAVSNRGSAPFVAVRVEFKDGRAVGAGGPTP
;
A
#
# COMPACT_ATOMS: atom_id res chain seq x y z
N MET A 1 20.43 43.47 -18.29
CA MET A 1 20.65 42.63 -17.11
C MET A 1 19.52 41.65 -17.01
N ILE A 2 19.78 40.40 -17.25
CA ILE A 2 18.78 39.34 -17.13
C ILE A 2 18.89 38.82 -15.70
N TRP A 3 17.84 39.03 -14.92
CA TRP A 3 17.73 38.44 -13.60
C TRP A 3 17.27 36.98 -13.79
N MET A 4 18.20 36.04 -13.67
CA MET A 4 17.82 34.64 -13.51
C MET A 4 17.25 34.46 -12.10
N MET A 5 15.92 34.41 -11.98
CA MET A 5 15.30 33.88 -10.80
C MET A 5 15.64 32.40 -10.72
N LEU A 6 16.55 32.05 -9.82
CA LEU A 6 16.67 30.65 -9.39
C LEU A 6 15.39 30.33 -8.61
N LEU A 7 14.44 29.67 -9.25
CA LEU A 7 13.38 28.98 -8.53
C LEU A 7 14.05 27.85 -7.76
N ALA A 8 14.21 28.04 -6.46
CA ALA A 8 14.54 26.95 -5.57
C ALA A 8 13.40 25.92 -5.66
N VAL A 9 13.65 24.80 -6.31
CA VAL A 9 12.74 23.67 -6.29
C VAL A 9 12.77 23.13 -4.86
N GLN A 10 11.76 23.47 -4.07
CA GLN A 10 11.56 22.84 -2.79
C GLN A 10 11.21 21.38 -3.06
N THR A 11 12.12 20.47 -2.70
CA THR A 11 11.83 19.05 -2.69
C THR A 11 10.88 18.77 -1.54
N VAL A 12 9.57 18.66 -1.85
CA VAL A 12 8.59 18.12 -0.92
C VAL A 12 8.91 16.64 -0.74
N PRO A 13 9.06 16.13 0.51
CA PRO A 13 9.22 14.69 0.71
C PRO A 13 8.09 13.96 0.01
N ALA A 14 8.43 12.99 -0.84
CA ALA A 14 7.44 12.22 -1.57
C ALA A 14 6.56 11.46 -0.58
N ASN A 15 5.25 11.65 -0.69
CA ASN A 15 4.26 10.90 0.08
C ASN A 15 3.82 9.71 -0.76
N TYR A 16 4.16 8.50 -0.30
CA TYR A 16 3.80 7.25 -0.96
C TYR A 16 2.63 6.55 -0.29
N ASP A 17 1.91 7.22 0.61
CA ASP A 17 0.72 6.62 1.21
C ASP A 17 -0.26 6.14 0.13
N ALA A 18 -0.78 4.93 0.31
CA ALA A 18 -1.61 4.26 -0.69
C ALA A 18 -2.81 5.10 -1.16
N VAL A 19 -3.46 5.81 -0.24
CA VAL A 19 -4.60 6.68 -0.59
C VAL A 19 -4.17 7.91 -1.38
N ALA A 20 -2.96 8.40 -1.12
CA ALA A 20 -2.43 9.58 -1.81
C ALA A 20 -1.99 9.28 -3.24
N VAL A 21 -1.29 8.14 -3.46
CA VAL A 21 -0.65 7.85 -4.75
C VAL A 21 -1.33 6.75 -5.55
N ALA A 22 -2.13 5.90 -4.91
CA ALA A 22 -2.87 4.81 -5.54
C ALA A 22 -4.38 4.87 -5.22
N PRO A 23 -5.03 6.03 -5.41
CA PRO A 23 -6.45 6.17 -5.08
C PRO A 23 -7.36 5.32 -5.98
N GLY A 24 -6.88 4.91 -7.15
CA GLY A 24 -7.62 4.03 -8.05
C GLY A 24 -7.82 2.61 -7.52
N SER A 25 -6.92 2.17 -6.62
CA SER A 25 -6.99 0.84 -6.01
C SER A 25 -7.27 0.85 -4.51
N HIS A 26 -7.25 2.01 -3.88
CA HIS A 26 -7.46 2.15 -2.42
C HIS A 26 -8.54 3.17 -2.14
N HIS A 27 -9.74 2.69 -1.81
CA HIS A 27 -10.90 3.54 -1.53
C HIS A 27 -11.20 3.55 -0.05
N ILE A 28 -11.27 4.75 0.54
CA ILE A 28 -11.63 4.90 1.95
C ILE A 28 -13.10 4.57 2.13
N LEU A 29 -13.40 3.54 2.94
CA LEU A 29 -14.75 3.18 3.35
C LEU A 29 -15.16 3.91 4.63
N MET A 30 -14.21 4.08 5.54
CA MET A 30 -14.39 4.75 6.81
C MET A 30 -13.03 5.22 7.32
N GLU A 31 -13.00 6.36 7.97
CA GLU A 31 -11.80 6.85 8.63
C GLU A 31 -12.17 7.67 9.86
N ASP A 32 -11.49 7.41 10.96
CA ASP A 32 -11.52 8.22 12.17
C ASP A 32 -10.09 8.41 12.69
N GLU A 33 -9.95 8.91 13.91
CA GLU A 33 -8.62 9.15 14.51
C GLU A 33 -7.86 7.87 14.85
N ARG A 34 -8.52 6.71 14.89
CA ARG A 34 -7.91 5.43 15.30
C ARG A 34 -7.70 4.47 14.15
N VAL A 35 -8.62 4.44 13.20
CA VAL A 35 -8.60 3.46 12.10
C VAL A 35 -8.87 4.13 10.76
N ARG A 36 -8.33 3.52 9.73
CA ARG A 36 -8.70 3.80 8.35
C ARG A 36 -9.06 2.48 7.68
N VAL A 37 -10.28 2.38 7.19
CA VAL A 37 -10.77 1.18 6.51
C VAL A 37 -10.78 1.44 5.01
N LEU A 38 -10.07 0.59 4.28
CA LEU A 38 -9.93 0.68 2.83
C LEU A 38 -10.56 -0.52 2.15
N ARG A 39 -11.23 -0.26 1.04
CA ARG A 39 -11.47 -1.28 0.02
C ARG A 39 -10.30 -1.24 -0.95
N VAL A 40 -9.62 -2.35 -1.09
CA VAL A 40 -8.54 -2.53 -2.06
C VAL A 40 -9.12 -3.29 -3.25
N GLU A 41 -9.00 -2.72 -4.44
CA GLU A 41 -9.50 -3.34 -5.66
C GLU A 41 -8.51 -3.12 -6.81
N ILE A 42 -8.05 -4.23 -7.39
CA ILE A 42 -7.12 -4.19 -8.51
C ILE A 42 -7.75 -4.96 -9.67
N ALA A 43 -7.97 -4.26 -10.79
CA ALA A 43 -8.55 -4.86 -11.99
C ALA A 43 -7.68 -6.00 -12.53
N PRO A 44 -8.29 -6.98 -13.24
CA PRO A 44 -7.51 -8.07 -13.85
C PRO A 44 -6.44 -7.52 -14.78
N GLY A 45 -5.21 -7.99 -14.62
CA GLY A 45 -4.05 -7.58 -15.42
C GLY A 45 -3.47 -6.22 -15.05
N ALA A 46 -4.07 -5.49 -14.11
CA ALA A 46 -3.58 -4.18 -13.70
C ALA A 46 -2.46 -4.28 -12.66
N THR A 47 -1.61 -3.27 -12.65
CA THR A 47 -0.59 -3.05 -11.64
C THR A 47 -0.86 -1.70 -10.99
N GLU A 48 -0.90 -1.67 -9.67
CA GLU A 48 -1.08 -0.43 -8.93
C GLU A 48 0.20 0.41 -8.90
N PRO A 49 0.10 1.73 -8.68
CA PRO A 49 1.27 2.57 -8.44
C PRO A 49 2.03 2.13 -7.20
N VAL A 50 3.34 2.38 -7.18
CA VAL A 50 4.19 2.15 -6.01
C VAL A 50 3.69 2.99 -4.84
N HIS A 51 3.44 2.35 -3.70
CA HIS A 51 2.91 2.97 -2.50
C HIS A 51 3.40 2.26 -1.24
N ASP A 52 3.08 2.81 -0.10
CA ASP A 52 3.35 2.22 1.20
C ASP A 52 2.09 2.16 2.07
N HIS A 53 2.15 1.35 3.11
CA HIS A 53 1.19 1.33 4.21
C HIS A 53 1.96 1.52 5.51
N ARG A 54 1.91 2.71 6.05
CA ARG A 54 2.69 3.08 7.24
C ARG A 54 2.16 2.51 8.55
N TRP A 55 0.93 2.00 8.55
CA TRP A 55 0.31 1.45 9.75
C TRP A 55 0.13 -0.06 9.66
N PRO A 56 0.23 -0.75 10.79
CA PRO A 56 -0.17 -2.15 10.83
C PRO A 56 -1.65 -2.30 10.51
N SER A 57 -2.03 -3.43 9.97
CA SER A 57 -3.38 -3.65 9.49
C SER A 57 -3.84 -5.10 9.63
N ILE A 58 -5.12 -5.28 9.47
CA ILE A 58 -5.76 -6.58 9.22
C ILE A 58 -6.39 -6.50 7.84
N MET A 59 -6.20 -7.54 7.06
CA MET A 59 -6.81 -7.66 5.73
C MET A 59 -7.77 -8.84 5.68
N TYR A 60 -8.93 -8.59 5.12
CA TYR A 60 -9.93 -9.60 4.79
C TYR A 60 -10.05 -9.69 3.27
N PHE A 61 -9.83 -10.90 2.71
CA PHE A 61 -9.82 -11.11 1.26
C PHE A 61 -11.17 -11.60 0.77
N GLU A 62 -11.94 -10.69 0.15
CA GLU A 62 -13.24 -11.02 -0.44
C GLU A 62 -13.09 -11.80 -1.74
N GLN A 63 -12.15 -11.37 -2.59
CA GLN A 63 -11.89 -11.98 -3.90
C GLN A 63 -10.39 -12.03 -4.15
N PRO A 64 -9.72 -13.04 -3.61
CA PRO A 64 -8.30 -13.21 -3.85
C PRO A 64 -8.03 -13.63 -5.30
N GLN A 65 -6.87 -13.22 -5.81
CA GLN A 65 -6.37 -13.54 -7.13
C GLN A 65 -4.89 -13.90 -7.03
N PRO A 66 -4.33 -14.59 -8.02
CA PRO A 66 -2.88 -14.72 -8.10
C PRO A 66 -2.28 -13.33 -8.35
N ILE A 67 -1.26 -12.99 -7.60
CA ILE A 67 -0.63 -11.67 -7.64
C ILE A 67 0.88 -11.76 -7.84
N THR A 68 1.47 -10.70 -8.34
CA THR A 68 2.90 -10.43 -8.22
C THR A 68 3.07 -9.28 -7.26
N TYR A 69 3.80 -9.52 -6.18
CA TYR A 69 4.14 -8.51 -5.18
C TYR A 69 5.56 -8.01 -5.46
N VAL A 70 5.71 -6.73 -5.72
CA VAL A 70 6.98 -6.12 -6.08
C VAL A 70 7.41 -5.14 -5.00
N VAL A 71 8.59 -5.34 -4.46
CA VAL A 71 9.18 -4.51 -3.41
C VAL A 71 10.15 -3.51 -4.03
N TYR A 72 10.10 -2.27 -3.54
CA TYR A 72 10.94 -1.17 -3.98
C TYR A 72 11.71 -0.56 -2.82
N LYS A 73 12.80 0.11 -3.14
CA LYS A 73 13.50 1.03 -2.25
C LYS A 73 13.74 2.35 -2.97
N LEU A 74 13.95 3.42 -2.23
CA LEU A 74 14.35 4.70 -2.82
C LEU A 74 15.85 4.71 -3.07
N VAL A 75 16.23 5.03 -4.31
CA VAL A 75 17.60 5.29 -4.71
C VAL A 75 17.62 6.66 -5.37
N ASP A 76 18.34 7.60 -4.80
CA ASP A 76 18.37 9.00 -5.26
C ASP A 76 16.95 9.59 -5.39
N GLY A 77 16.07 9.27 -4.43
CA GLY A 77 14.69 9.74 -4.39
C GLY A 77 13.73 9.04 -5.35
N LYS A 78 14.15 7.99 -6.05
CA LYS A 78 13.33 7.25 -7.02
C LYS A 78 13.12 5.81 -6.59
N PRO A 79 11.89 5.25 -6.72
CA PRO A 79 11.65 3.84 -6.46
C PRO A 79 12.42 2.94 -7.43
N VAL A 80 13.16 1.99 -6.88
CA VAL A 80 13.89 0.97 -7.64
C VAL A 80 13.46 -0.40 -7.13
N GLU A 81 13.06 -1.29 -8.05
CA GLU A 81 12.67 -2.65 -7.73
C GLU A 81 13.83 -3.42 -7.09
N THR A 82 13.57 -4.07 -5.95
CA THR A 82 14.55 -4.89 -5.24
C THR A 82 14.17 -6.35 -5.19
N ARG A 83 12.88 -6.67 -5.23
CA ARG A 83 12.38 -8.04 -5.09
C ARG A 83 11.02 -8.18 -5.77
N ARG A 84 10.80 -9.34 -6.37
CA ARG A 84 9.55 -9.70 -7.02
C ARG A 84 9.12 -11.08 -6.58
N ILE A 85 7.86 -11.22 -6.15
CA ILE A 85 7.32 -12.48 -5.63
C ILE A 85 6.01 -12.75 -6.34
N ASP A 86 5.93 -13.90 -7.01
CA ASP A 86 4.66 -14.41 -7.51
C ASP A 86 4.01 -15.25 -6.42
N ALA A 87 2.79 -14.90 -6.06
CA ALA A 87 2.03 -15.57 -5.03
C ALA A 87 0.74 -16.17 -5.60
N PRO A 88 0.41 -17.42 -5.22
CA PRO A 88 -0.88 -18.01 -5.56
C PRO A 88 -1.99 -17.27 -4.80
N PRO A 89 -3.27 -17.42 -5.24
CA PRO A 89 -4.37 -16.84 -4.51
C PRO A 89 -4.47 -17.48 -3.12
N ILE A 90 -4.77 -16.66 -2.13
CA ILE A 90 -5.15 -17.15 -0.80
C ILE A 90 -6.62 -17.55 -0.81
N ASN A 91 -7.11 -18.12 0.28
CA ASN A 91 -8.50 -18.58 0.38
C ASN A 91 -9.46 -17.39 0.47
N VAL A 92 -10.63 -17.53 -0.15
CA VAL A 92 -11.74 -16.57 0.01
C VAL A 92 -12.12 -16.46 1.49
N GLY A 93 -12.24 -15.24 1.99
CA GLY A 93 -12.57 -14.97 3.38
C GLY A 93 -11.40 -15.11 4.35
N GLN A 94 -10.21 -15.43 3.86
CA GLN A 94 -9.04 -15.48 4.73
C GLN A 94 -8.72 -14.09 5.28
N THR A 95 -8.39 -14.05 6.58
CA THR A 95 -8.02 -12.84 7.29
C THR A 95 -6.57 -12.95 7.73
N VAL A 96 -5.77 -11.94 7.41
CA VAL A 96 -4.35 -11.92 7.75
C VAL A 96 -3.98 -10.61 8.44
N ARG A 97 -2.99 -10.70 9.30
CA ARG A 97 -2.34 -9.54 9.90
C ARG A 97 -1.21 -9.09 8.98
N ALA A 98 -1.08 -7.80 8.76
CA ALA A 98 0.03 -7.21 8.03
C ALA A 98 0.73 -6.17 8.89
N GLU A 99 2.04 -6.30 9.01
CA GLU A 99 2.88 -5.25 9.58
C GLU A 99 2.92 -4.05 8.61
N PRO A 100 3.41 -2.87 9.03
CA PRO A 100 3.64 -1.78 8.11
C PRO A 100 4.44 -2.26 6.89
N GLU A 101 3.96 -1.89 5.72
CA GLU A 101 4.58 -2.29 4.46
C GLU A 101 5.30 -1.12 3.83
N GLY A 102 6.59 -1.29 3.54
CA GLY A 102 7.37 -0.34 2.78
C GLY A 102 6.92 -0.24 1.33
N LEU A 103 7.68 0.44 0.51
CA LEU A 103 7.34 0.67 -0.89
C LEU A 103 7.13 -0.64 -1.64
N HIS A 104 5.96 -0.79 -2.24
CA HIS A 104 5.60 -1.96 -3.03
C HIS A 104 4.53 -1.61 -4.07
N ALA A 105 4.31 -2.53 -4.99
CA ALA A 105 3.20 -2.53 -5.92
C ALA A 105 2.70 -3.95 -6.10
N VAL A 106 1.40 -4.10 -6.33
CA VAL A 106 0.77 -5.40 -6.60
C VAL A 106 0.21 -5.40 -8.01
N SER A 107 0.53 -6.47 -8.74
CA SER A 107 -0.09 -6.77 -10.04
C SER A 107 -1.08 -7.90 -9.85
N ASN A 108 -2.29 -7.74 -10.37
CA ASN A 108 -3.28 -8.80 -10.42
C ASN A 108 -3.05 -9.66 -11.69
N ARG A 109 -2.62 -10.92 -11.49
CA ARG A 109 -2.40 -11.87 -12.60
C ARG A 109 -3.64 -12.73 -12.89
N GLY A 110 -4.71 -12.52 -12.15
CA GLY A 110 -5.96 -13.24 -12.32
C GLY A 110 -6.85 -12.67 -13.43
N SER A 111 -7.98 -13.33 -13.63
CA SER A 111 -8.98 -12.98 -14.64
C SER A 111 -10.17 -12.21 -14.05
N ALA A 112 -10.20 -12.00 -12.75
CA ALA A 112 -11.23 -11.26 -12.03
C ALA A 112 -10.57 -10.17 -11.17
N PRO A 113 -11.33 -9.17 -10.67
CA PRO A 113 -10.79 -8.18 -9.76
C PRO A 113 -10.26 -8.84 -8.47
N PHE A 114 -9.10 -8.38 -8.03
CA PHE A 114 -8.62 -8.65 -6.66
C PHE A 114 -9.36 -7.70 -5.73
N VAL A 115 -10.00 -8.22 -4.70
CA VAL A 115 -10.76 -7.41 -3.74
C VAL A 115 -10.43 -7.81 -2.32
N ALA A 116 -10.06 -6.83 -1.51
CA ALA A 116 -9.83 -7.01 -0.08
C ALA A 116 -10.32 -5.79 0.70
N VAL A 117 -10.65 -6.01 1.97
CA VAL A 117 -10.86 -4.94 2.94
C VAL A 117 -9.63 -4.88 3.84
N ARG A 118 -9.09 -3.69 4.02
CA ARG A 118 -7.92 -3.43 4.85
C ARG A 118 -8.28 -2.48 5.97
N VAL A 119 -8.09 -2.91 7.20
CA VAL A 119 -8.27 -2.07 8.39
C VAL A 119 -6.89 -1.68 8.91
N GLU A 120 -6.57 -0.40 8.79
CA GLU A 120 -5.29 0.16 9.24
C GLU A 120 -5.46 0.75 10.64
N PHE A 121 -4.52 0.46 11.52
CA PHE A 121 -4.53 0.92 12.92
C PHE A 121 -3.54 2.08 13.08
N LYS A 122 -4.05 3.30 13.17
CA LYS A 122 -3.24 4.53 13.19
C LYS A 122 -2.38 4.69 14.44
N ASP A 123 -2.77 4.08 15.55
CA ASP A 123 -1.97 4.13 16.77
C ASP A 123 -0.82 3.10 16.79
N GLY A 124 -0.79 2.20 15.82
CA GLY A 124 0.24 1.18 15.69
C GLY A 124 0.19 0.08 16.74
N ARG A 125 -0.74 0.12 17.67
CA ARG A 125 -0.77 -0.80 18.82
C ARG A 125 -1.64 -2.04 18.60
N ALA A 126 -2.71 -1.91 17.83
CA ALA A 126 -3.68 -2.99 17.66
C ALA A 126 -3.09 -4.23 16.97
N VAL A 127 -2.04 -4.07 16.19
CA VAL A 127 -1.34 -5.14 15.47
C VAL A 127 0.16 -5.04 15.77
N GLY A 128 0.52 -4.43 16.84
CA GLY A 128 1.81 -3.87 16.95
C GLY A 128 2.96 -4.80 17.10
N ALA A 129 3.95 -4.56 16.29
CA ALA A 129 5.34 -4.81 16.61
C ALA A 129 5.77 -4.06 17.88
N GLY A 130 4.99 -3.23 18.45
CA GLY A 130 5.18 -2.63 19.74
C GLY A 130 4.17 -3.14 20.74
N GLY A 131 3.70 -4.37 20.54
CA GLY A 131 2.77 -4.98 21.45
C GLY A 131 3.13 -4.68 22.89
N PRO A 132 2.16 -4.55 23.80
CA PRO A 132 2.42 -4.15 25.15
C PRO A 132 3.51 -5.05 25.70
N THR A 133 4.59 -4.44 26.08
CA THR A 133 5.50 -5.07 27.03
C THR A 133 4.65 -5.41 28.26
N PRO A 134 4.58 -6.66 28.62
CA PRO A 134 3.89 -7.02 29.84
C PRO A 134 4.48 -6.29 31.02
#